data_5358b6eef809c56bdee8516090003a68
#
_entry.id   5358b6eef809c56bdee8516090003a68
#
_cell.length_a   1.000
_cell.length_b   1.000
_cell.length_c   1.000
_cell.angle_alpha   90.00
_cell.angle_beta   90.00
_cell.angle_gamma   90.00
#
_symmetry.space_group_name_H-M   'P 1'
#
loop_
_entity.id
_entity.type
_entity.pdbx_description
1 polymer ?
#
loop_
_entity_poly.entity_id
_entity_poly.type
_entity_poly.pdbx_seq_one_letter_code
_entity_poly.pdbx_strand_id
1 'polypeptide(L)'
;NKQPYVTMKYAMTMDGRIATHTGASKWITGEASRAYVMGLRNRHKGIMAGIGTVLADDPMLTCRIEKSTDRDTDNVRNPIRIVCDSKLRIPEDSQIVQTAGEIETIVATTAAGASDSAKCERLKDKGVSIIETEDVDGQVNLRQLMTILGGKGIDGILLEGGGELNYSMVSEGL
;
A
#
# COMPACT_ATOMS: atom_id res chain seq x y z
N ASN A 1 -3.89 3.34 22.55
CA ASN A 1 -3.81 3.78 21.16
C ASN A 1 -4.06 2.58 20.26
N LYS A 2 -5.11 2.66 19.43
CA LYS A 2 -5.42 1.63 18.44
C LYS A 2 -4.79 2.03 17.10
N GLN A 3 -3.46 2.08 17.03
CA GLN A 3 -2.76 2.25 15.74
C GLN A 3 -2.24 0.89 15.27
N PRO A 4 -2.26 0.62 13.96
CA PRO A 4 -1.66 -0.58 13.39
C PRO A 4 -0.17 -0.70 13.70
N TYR A 5 0.29 -1.91 13.91
CA TYR A 5 1.73 -2.20 13.87
C TYR A 5 2.21 -2.18 12.41
N VAL A 6 3.34 -1.55 12.14
CA VAL A 6 3.88 -1.45 10.78
C VAL A 6 5.13 -2.30 10.61
N THR A 7 5.09 -3.17 9.62
CA THR A 7 6.27 -3.89 9.14
C THR A 7 6.74 -3.24 7.85
N MET A 8 7.88 -2.56 7.87
CA MET A 8 8.46 -1.98 6.67
C MET A 8 9.25 -3.04 5.90
N LYS A 9 8.90 -3.22 4.61
CA LYS A 9 9.61 -4.09 3.69
C LYS A 9 10.17 -3.29 2.51
N TYR A 10 11.45 -3.37 2.32
CA TYR A 10 12.12 -2.85 1.12
C TYR A 10 13.22 -3.81 0.66
N ALA A 11 13.58 -3.73 -0.62
CA ALA A 11 14.72 -4.44 -1.17
C ALA A 11 15.84 -3.44 -1.40
N MET A 12 17.06 -3.77 -1.00
CA MET A 12 18.24 -2.95 -1.27
C MET A 12 19.44 -3.81 -1.63
N THR A 13 20.36 -3.24 -2.37
CA THR A 13 21.68 -3.81 -2.63
C THR A 13 22.57 -3.71 -1.38
N MET A 14 23.71 -4.41 -1.36
CA MET A 14 24.63 -4.37 -0.21
C MET A 14 25.17 -2.96 0.10
N ASP A 15 25.21 -2.08 -0.90
CA ASP A 15 25.59 -0.67 -0.74
C ASP A 15 24.39 0.25 -0.43
N GLY A 16 23.22 -0.34 -0.06
CA GLY A 16 22.06 0.40 0.44
C GLY A 16 21.20 1.06 -0.63
N ARG A 17 21.33 0.68 -1.89
CA ARG A 17 20.52 1.26 -2.97
C ARG A 17 19.24 0.47 -3.20
N ILE A 18 18.12 1.17 -3.34
CA ILE A 18 16.79 0.60 -3.59
C ILE A 18 16.42 0.57 -5.08
N ALA A 19 17.15 1.28 -5.90
CA ALA A 19 17.01 1.32 -7.36
C ALA A 19 18.30 1.83 -8.01
N THR A 20 18.44 1.63 -9.33
CA THR A 20 19.46 2.28 -10.14
C THR A 20 19.18 3.79 -10.29
N HIS A 21 20.12 4.55 -10.84
CA HIS A 21 19.91 5.97 -11.17
C HIS A 21 18.80 6.18 -12.21
N THR A 22 18.45 5.15 -12.99
CA THR A 22 17.33 5.16 -13.95
C THR A 22 16.00 4.71 -13.34
N GLY A 23 15.96 4.40 -12.03
CA GLY A 23 14.77 3.92 -11.34
C GLY A 23 14.51 2.42 -11.46
N ALA A 24 15.35 1.64 -12.17
CA ALA A 24 15.17 0.20 -12.26
C ALA A 24 15.46 -0.47 -10.89
N SER A 25 14.50 -1.27 -10.40
CA SER A 25 14.55 -1.95 -9.09
C SER A 25 14.37 -3.48 -9.17
N LYS A 26 14.15 -4.03 -10.34
CA LYS A 26 13.97 -5.48 -10.61
C LYS A 26 15.29 -6.05 -11.12
N TRP A 27 15.83 -7.13 -10.59
CA TRP A 27 15.46 -7.96 -9.45
C TRP A 27 16.58 -7.84 -8.39
N ILE A 28 16.34 -7.16 -7.28
CA ILE A 28 17.36 -6.97 -6.22
C ILE A 28 17.43 -8.20 -5.33
N THR A 29 16.28 -8.86 -5.08
CA THR A 29 16.19 -10.02 -4.18
C THR A 29 15.85 -11.30 -4.91
N GLY A 30 16.32 -12.43 -4.36
CA GLY A 30 16.09 -13.76 -4.90
C GLY A 30 14.66 -14.28 -4.66
N GLU A 31 14.39 -15.48 -5.18
CA GLU A 31 13.07 -16.13 -5.14
C GLU A 31 12.60 -16.41 -3.72
N ALA A 32 13.48 -16.94 -2.86
CA ALA A 32 13.18 -17.22 -1.46
C ALA A 32 12.71 -15.96 -0.70
N SER A 33 13.35 -14.79 -0.94
CA SER A 33 12.92 -13.53 -0.35
C SER A 33 11.55 -13.10 -0.86
N ARG A 34 11.26 -13.30 -2.14
CA ARG A 34 9.94 -12.99 -2.70
C ARG A 34 8.85 -13.90 -2.14
N ALA A 35 9.13 -15.20 -1.95
CA ALA A 35 8.21 -16.12 -1.29
C ALA A 35 7.94 -15.71 0.16
N TYR A 36 8.97 -15.30 0.90
CA TYR A 36 8.82 -14.78 2.26
C TYR A 36 7.89 -13.55 2.31
N VAL A 37 8.02 -12.62 1.34
CA VAL A 37 7.15 -11.45 1.24
C VAL A 37 5.69 -11.85 1.01
N MET A 38 5.42 -12.90 0.23
CA MET A 38 4.05 -13.41 0.08
C MET A 38 3.48 -13.90 1.42
N GLY A 39 4.28 -14.57 2.24
CA GLY A 39 3.90 -14.93 3.61
C GLY A 39 3.63 -13.72 4.50
N LEU A 40 4.38 -12.63 4.36
CA LEU A 40 4.10 -11.37 5.04
C LEU A 40 2.76 -10.77 4.60
N ARG A 41 2.47 -10.74 3.30
CA ARG A 41 1.19 -10.25 2.77
C ARG A 41 -0.01 -11.05 3.27
N ASN A 42 0.14 -12.37 3.44
CA ASN A 42 -0.90 -13.22 4.01
C ASN A 42 -1.16 -12.93 5.50
N ARG A 43 -0.12 -12.59 6.24
CA ARG A 43 -0.21 -12.37 7.71
C ARG A 43 -0.73 -10.98 8.07
N HIS A 44 -0.37 -9.94 7.33
CA HIS A 44 -0.79 -8.57 7.63
C HIS A 44 -2.20 -8.31 7.11
N LYS A 45 -2.99 -7.58 7.89
CA LYS A 45 -4.35 -7.21 7.49
C LYS A 45 -4.39 -6.16 6.41
N GLY A 46 -3.40 -5.25 6.39
CA GLY A 46 -3.24 -4.21 5.38
C GLY A 46 -1.90 -4.28 4.67
N ILE A 47 -1.87 -3.82 3.43
CA ILE A 47 -0.65 -3.51 2.67
C ILE A 47 -0.72 -2.05 2.22
N MET A 48 0.35 -1.29 2.48
CA MET A 48 0.39 0.15 2.18
C MET A 48 1.50 0.47 1.18
N ALA A 49 1.15 1.27 0.19
CA ALA A 49 2.10 1.80 -0.79
C ALA A 49 1.82 3.28 -1.09
N GLY A 50 2.83 4.00 -1.54
CA GLY A 50 2.67 5.35 -2.08
C GLY A 50 2.20 5.32 -3.54
N ILE A 51 1.55 6.39 -3.98
CA ILE A 51 1.07 6.53 -5.37
C ILE A 51 2.21 6.39 -6.39
N GLY A 52 3.42 6.81 -6.06
CA GLY A 52 4.58 6.65 -6.94
C GLY A 52 4.84 5.18 -7.34
N THR A 53 4.64 4.25 -6.42
CA THR A 53 4.75 2.81 -6.69
C THR A 53 3.65 2.32 -7.64
N VAL A 54 2.43 2.82 -7.48
CA VAL A 54 1.30 2.46 -8.36
C VAL A 54 1.54 2.98 -9.77
N LEU A 55 1.99 4.22 -9.91
CA LEU A 55 2.27 4.84 -11.21
C LEU A 55 3.44 4.21 -11.95
N ALA A 56 4.45 3.70 -11.22
CA ALA A 56 5.64 3.11 -11.81
C ALA A 56 5.45 1.63 -12.20
N ASP A 57 4.76 0.86 -11.37
CA ASP A 57 4.75 -0.60 -11.47
C ASP A 57 3.36 -1.20 -11.73
N ASP A 58 2.28 -0.43 -11.62
CA ASP A 58 0.88 -0.88 -11.64
C ASP A 58 0.68 -2.21 -10.89
N PRO A 59 1.04 -2.28 -9.60
CA PRO A 59 1.07 -3.53 -8.85
C PRO A 59 -0.32 -3.96 -8.40
N MET A 60 -0.59 -5.24 -8.36
CA MET A 60 -1.81 -5.80 -7.77
C MET A 60 -1.84 -5.71 -6.23
N LEU A 61 -0.70 -5.67 -5.56
CA LEU A 61 -0.54 -5.75 -4.09
C LEU A 61 -1.32 -6.92 -3.45
N THR A 62 -1.36 -8.05 -4.13
CA THR A 62 -2.06 -9.27 -3.70
C THR A 62 -1.12 -10.29 -3.10
N CYS A 63 -1.67 -11.18 -2.29
CA CYS A 63 -0.99 -12.38 -1.84
C CYS A 63 -1.11 -13.48 -2.91
N ARG A 64 0.03 -13.96 -3.44
CA ARG A 64 0.11 -14.98 -4.49
C ARG A 64 0.94 -16.16 -3.98
N ILE A 65 0.43 -16.81 -2.95
CA ILE A 65 1.01 -18.08 -2.46
C ILE A 65 0.42 -19.20 -3.31
N GLU A 66 1.26 -19.94 -4.00
CA GLU A 66 0.83 -21.17 -4.67
C GLU A 66 0.40 -22.18 -3.58
N LYS A 67 -0.76 -22.81 -3.79
CA LYS A 67 -1.23 -23.86 -2.89
C LYS A 67 -0.20 -24.97 -2.86
N SER A 68 0.53 -25.08 -1.75
CA SER A 68 1.36 -26.25 -1.47
C SER A 68 0.56 -27.24 -0.63
N THR A 69 1.02 -28.48 -0.60
CA THR A 69 0.42 -29.55 0.22
C THR A 69 0.59 -29.33 1.73
N ASP A 70 1.23 -28.25 2.15
CA ASP A 70 1.41 -27.88 3.55
C ASP A 70 0.18 -27.11 4.08
N ARG A 71 -0.23 -27.45 5.29
CA ARG A 71 -1.45 -26.99 5.99
C ARG A 71 -1.57 -25.46 6.15
N ASP A 72 -0.49 -24.71 5.93
CA ASP A 72 -0.46 -23.24 6.04
C ASP A 72 -1.07 -22.50 4.83
N THR A 73 -1.42 -23.21 3.75
CA THR A 73 -1.94 -22.63 2.52
C THR A 73 -3.46 -22.66 2.39
N ASP A 74 -4.17 -23.28 3.36
CA ASP A 74 -5.63 -23.42 3.29
C ASP A 74 -6.40 -22.10 3.51
N ASN A 75 -5.74 -21.06 4.03
CA ASN A 75 -6.34 -19.76 4.34
C ASN A 75 -5.55 -18.58 3.73
N VAL A 76 -5.22 -18.65 2.45
CA VAL A 76 -4.59 -17.52 1.75
C VAL A 76 -5.62 -16.39 1.58
N ARG A 77 -5.30 -15.22 2.14
CA ARG A 77 -6.13 -14.02 2.04
C ARG A 77 -5.35 -12.86 1.41
N ASN A 78 -6.04 -12.01 0.68
CA ASN A 78 -5.48 -10.74 0.26
C ASN A 78 -5.54 -9.72 1.40
N PRO A 79 -4.49 -8.94 1.62
CA PRO A 79 -4.55 -7.79 2.52
C PRO A 79 -5.42 -6.68 1.95
N ILE A 80 -5.98 -5.84 2.83
CA ILE A 80 -6.61 -4.57 2.45
C ILE A 80 -5.53 -3.68 1.81
N ARG A 81 -5.75 -3.21 0.61
CA ARG A 81 -4.80 -2.37 -0.12
C ARG A 81 -4.99 -0.91 0.26
N ILE A 82 -3.91 -0.23 0.66
CA ILE A 82 -3.92 1.15 1.11
C ILE A 82 -2.93 1.92 0.24
N VAL A 83 -3.42 2.92 -0.49
CA VAL A 83 -2.59 3.79 -1.34
C VAL A 83 -2.59 5.19 -0.77
N CYS A 84 -1.41 5.71 -0.41
CA CYS A 84 -1.24 7.12 -0.04
C CYS A 84 -1.07 7.96 -1.31
N ASP A 85 -2.06 8.80 -1.61
CA ASP A 85 -2.14 9.59 -2.83
C ASP A 85 -2.73 10.98 -2.55
N SER A 86 -1.90 11.88 -2.06
CA SER A 86 -2.31 13.22 -1.61
C SER A 86 -3.10 14.03 -2.65
N LYS A 87 -2.87 13.79 -3.95
CA LYS A 87 -3.48 14.52 -5.06
C LYS A 87 -4.45 13.68 -5.91
N LEU A 88 -4.82 12.50 -5.43
CA LEU A 88 -5.71 11.56 -6.12
C LEU A 88 -5.28 11.29 -7.58
N ARG A 89 -3.98 11.04 -7.79
CA ARG A 89 -3.39 10.79 -9.13
C ARG A 89 -3.60 9.36 -9.63
N ILE A 90 -4.09 8.46 -8.77
CA ILE A 90 -4.29 7.04 -9.11
C ILE A 90 -5.04 6.91 -10.43
N PRO A 91 -4.53 6.14 -11.40
CA PRO A 91 -5.24 5.89 -12.65
C PRO A 91 -6.48 5.02 -12.41
N GLU A 92 -7.59 5.40 -13.02
CA GLU A 92 -8.85 4.67 -12.90
C GLU A 92 -8.80 3.29 -13.58
N ASP A 93 -7.86 3.09 -14.49
CA ASP A 93 -7.59 1.84 -15.21
C ASP A 93 -6.47 1.00 -14.57
N SER A 94 -5.86 1.46 -13.46
CA SER A 94 -4.86 0.68 -12.75
C SER A 94 -5.43 -0.65 -12.21
N GLN A 95 -4.61 -1.68 -12.14
CA GLN A 95 -5.00 -3.01 -11.66
C GLN A 95 -5.62 -2.97 -10.26
N ILE A 96 -5.09 -2.11 -9.37
CA ILE A 96 -5.62 -1.91 -8.02
C ILE A 96 -7.08 -1.42 -8.08
N VAL A 97 -7.39 -0.44 -8.93
CA VAL A 97 -8.73 0.13 -9.06
C VAL A 97 -9.67 -0.85 -9.75
N GLN A 98 -9.22 -1.50 -10.83
CA GLN A 98 -10.07 -2.44 -11.58
C GLN A 98 -10.51 -3.67 -10.76
N THR A 99 -9.75 -4.00 -9.73
CA THR A 99 -10.05 -5.14 -8.84
C THR A 99 -10.56 -4.71 -7.46
N ALA A 100 -10.93 -3.43 -7.29
CA ALA A 100 -11.36 -2.91 -5.98
C ALA A 100 -12.71 -3.47 -5.52
N GLY A 101 -13.57 -3.91 -6.45
CA GLY A 101 -14.81 -4.60 -6.12
C GLY A 101 -14.62 -6.00 -5.54
N GLU A 102 -13.45 -6.62 -5.77
CA GLU A 102 -13.12 -7.97 -5.25
C GLU A 102 -12.19 -7.92 -4.04
N ILE A 103 -11.29 -6.94 -3.99
CA ILE A 103 -10.28 -6.81 -2.95
C ILE A 103 -10.38 -5.41 -2.35
N GLU A 104 -10.68 -5.35 -1.06
CA GLU A 104 -10.84 -4.07 -0.34
C GLU A 104 -9.66 -3.14 -0.61
N THR A 105 -9.98 -1.94 -1.09
CA THR A 105 -9.01 -0.94 -1.51
C THR A 105 -9.34 0.42 -0.93
N ILE A 106 -8.36 1.01 -0.27
CA ILE A 106 -8.45 2.33 0.34
C ILE A 106 -7.45 3.26 -0.36
N VAL A 107 -7.90 4.43 -0.77
CA VAL A 107 -7.03 5.52 -1.21
C VAL A 107 -7.12 6.63 -0.18
N ALA A 108 -5.99 6.94 0.46
CA ALA A 108 -5.88 8.06 1.38
C ALA A 108 -5.43 9.30 0.60
N THR A 109 -6.16 10.39 0.75
CA THR A 109 -5.91 11.64 0.01
C THR A 109 -6.08 12.86 0.92
N THR A 110 -5.74 14.04 0.44
CA THR A 110 -6.01 15.33 1.11
C THR A 110 -7.27 15.98 0.53
N ALA A 111 -7.75 17.05 1.15
CA ALA A 111 -8.86 17.84 0.63
C ALA A 111 -8.60 18.33 -0.82
N ALA A 112 -7.34 18.65 -1.16
CA ALA A 112 -6.96 19.03 -2.52
C ALA A 112 -7.16 17.88 -3.53
N GLY A 113 -6.83 16.64 -3.17
CA GLY A 113 -7.11 15.47 -4.01
C GLY A 113 -8.59 15.13 -4.08
N ALA A 114 -9.31 15.25 -2.95
CA ALA A 114 -10.74 15.00 -2.87
C ALA A 114 -11.61 16.08 -3.58
N SER A 115 -11.03 17.21 -3.95
CA SER A 115 -11.73 18.29 -4.66
C SER A 115 -12.25 17.87 -6.04
N ASP A 116 -11.62 16.88 -6.70
CA ASP A 116 -12.19 16.25 -7.90
C ASP A 116 -13.29 15.24 -7.50
N SER A 117 -14.46 15.79 -7.19
CA SER A 117 -15.61 14.99 -6.75
C SER A 117 -16.05 13.98 -7.81
N ALA A 118 -15.94 14.31 -9.09
CA ALA A 118 -16.31 13.42 -10.18
C ALA A 118 -15.39 12.18 -10.22
N LYS A 119 -14.08 12.37 -10.04
CA LYS A 119 -13.12 11.25 -9.94
C LYS A 119 -13.38 10.44 -8.68
N CYS A 120 -13.66 11.10 -7.55
CA CYS A 120 -14.00 10.42 -6.31
C CYS A 120 -15.18 9.47 -6.50
N GLU A 121 -16.27 9.93 -7.14
CA GLU A 121 -17.44 9.09 -7.40
C GLU A 121 -17.11 7.91 -8.32
N ARG A 122 -16.40 8.13 -9.45
CA ARG A 122 -15.99 7.03 -10.34
C ARG A 122 -15.10 5.99 -9.65
N LEU A 123 -14.23 6.40 -8.72
CA LEU A 123 -13.43 5.48 -7.92
C LEU A 123 -14.29 4.69 -6.93
N LYS A 124 -15.26 5.34 -6.28
CA LYS A 124 -16.20 4.67 -5.37
C LYS A 124 -17.10 3.67 -6.12
N ASP A 125 -17.56 4.01 -7.32
CA ASP A 125 -18.36 3.12 -8.17
C ASP A 125 -17.60 1.82 -8.52
N LYS A 126 -16.27 1.89 -8.56
CA LYS A 126 -15.37 0.74 -8.74
C LYS A 126 -15.05 -0.02 -7.44
N GLY A 127 -15.57 0.43 -6.30
CA GLY A 127 -15.37 -0.21 -5.00
C GLY A 127 -14.19 0.36 -4.18
N VAL A 128 -13.59 1.47 -4.62
CA VAL A 128 -12.51 2.13 -3.86
C VAL A 128 -13.11 2.95 -2.71
N SER A 129 -12.62 2.73 -1.50
CA SER A 129 -12.91 3.59 -0.36
C SER A 129 -11.93 4.76 -0.31
N ILE A 130 -12.43 5.99 -0.22
CA ILE A 130 -11.58 7.18 -0.11
C ILE A 130 -11.56 7.64 1.35
N ILE A 131 -10.37 7.85 1.89
CA ILE A 131 -10.15 8.46 3.21
C ILE A 131 -9.49 9.82 2.98
N GLU A 132 -10.18 10.87 3.35
CA GLU A 132 -9.61 12.21 3.38
C GLU A 132 -8.90 12.43 4.73
N THR A 133 -7.69 12.96 4.66
CA THR A 133 -6.91 13.39 5.84
C THR A 133 -6.60 14.88 5.73
N GLU A 134 -6.20 15.45 6.86
CA GLU A 134 -5.58 16.77 6.84
C GLU A 134 -4.36 16.79 5.92
N ASP A 135 -4.10 17.95 5.35
CA ASP A 135 -2.90 18.20 4.55
C ASP A 135 -1.75 18.62 5.48
N VAL A 136 -0.63 17.91 5.39
CA VAL A 136 0.61 18.24 6.07
C VAL A 136 1.69 18.42 4.98
N ASP A 137 2.06 19.65 4.72
CA ASP A 137 3.06 20.00 3.69
C ASP A 137 2.77 19.41 2.30
N GLY A 138 1.50 19.39 1.90
CA GLY A 138 1.03 18.84 0.62
C GLY A 138 0.93 17.31 0.61
N GLN A 139 0.98 16.67 1.78
CA GLN A 139 0.96 15.21 1.93
C GLN A 139 -0.18 14.74 2.84
N VAL A 140 -0.57 13.48 2.68
CA VAL A 140 -1.48 12.77 3.58
C VAL A 140 -0.94 12.80 5.01
N ASN A 141 -1.75 13.21 5.99
CA ASN A 141 -1.41 13.12 7.40
C ASN A 141 -1.36 11.63 7.82
N LEU A 142 -0.16 11.08 7.90
CA LEU A 142 0.03 9.65 8.19
C LEU A 142 -0.43 9.28 9.60
N ARG A 143 -0.24 10.14 10.60
CA ARG A 143 -0.71 9.88 11.98
C ARG A 143 -2.23 9.78 12.05
N GLN A 144 -2.91 10.70 11.36
CA GLN A 144 -4.37 10.67 11.27
C GLN A 144 -4.83 9.43 10.52
N LEU A 145 -4.21 9.10 9.37
CA LEU A 145 -4.50 7.89 8.61
C LEU A 145 -4.35 6.63 9.46
N MET A 146 -3.22 6.48 10.18
CA MET A 146 -2.98 5.32 11.04
C MET A 146 -4.02 5.19 12.14
N THR A 147 -4.49 6.31 12.71
CA THR A 147 -5.57 6.31 13.70
C THR A 147 -6.89 5.84 13.10
N ILE A 148 -7.23 6.31 11.90
CA ILE A 148 -8.45 5.90 11.17
C ILE A 148 -8.39 4.41 10.83
N LEU A 149 -7.26 3.93 10.30
CA LEU A 149 -7.07 2.52 9.94
C LEU A 149 -7.17 1.60 11.16
N GLY A 150 -6.58 1.99 12.29
CA GLY A 150 -6.71 1.27 13.55
C GLY A 150 -8.16 1.23 14.06
N GLY A 151 -8.90 2.33 13.90
CA GLY A 151 -10.34 2.41 14.20
C GLY A 151 -11.19 1.47 13.33
N LYS A 152 -10.76 1.21 12.09
CA LYS A 152 -11.36 0.21 11.18
C LYS A 152 -10.96 -1.23 11.52
N GLY A 153 -10.17 -1.43 12.57
CA GLY A 153 -9.71 -2.75 13.02
C GLY A 153 -8.54 -3.31 12.19
N ILE A 154 -7.83 -2.49 11.44
CA ILE A 154 -6.57 -2.90 10.80
C ILE A 154 -5.51 -2.83 11.89
N ASP A 155 -5.00 -3.98 12.29
CA ASP A 155 -4.07 -4.15 13.41
C ASP A 155 -2.60 -4.23 12.97
N GLY A 156 -2.37 -4.64 11.72
CA GLY A 156 -1.03 -4.76 11.14
C GLY A 156 -0.99 -4.36 9.68
N ILE A 157 0.01 -3.58 9.31
CA ILE A 157 0.24 -3.09 7.95
C ILE A 157 1.63 -3.53 7.47
N LEU A 158 1.68 -4.13 6.28
CA LEU A 158 2.92 -4.32 5.53
C LEU A 158 3.15 -3.07 4.66
N LEU A 159 4.18 -2.29 4.97
CA LEU A 159 4.57 -1.14 4.19
C LEU A 159 5.51 -1.59 3.05
N GLU A 160 4.99 -1.56 1.83
CA GLU A 160 5.74 -1.83 0.59
C GLU A 160 5.79 -0.57 -0.27
N GLY A 161 6.06 0.58 0.35
CA GLY A 161 6.05 1.87 -0.30
C GLY A 161 7.35 2.21 -1.00
N GLY A 162 7.33 3.28 -1.79
CA GLY A 162 8.52 3.95 -2.30
C GLY A 162 9.29 4.67 -1.20
N GLY A 163 10.48 5.18 -1.55
CA GLY A 163 11.38 5.81 -0.60
C GLY A 163 10.77 6.98 0.20
N GLU A 164 9.94 7.81 -0.46
CA GLU A 164 9.29 8.95 0.21
C GLU A 164 8.35 8.52 1.33
N LEU A 165 7.45 7.56 1.06
CA LEU A 165 6.52 7.07 2.09
C LEU A 165 7.26 6.37 3.22
N ASN A 166 8.26 5.55 2.91
CA ASN A 166 9.10 4.90 3.92
C ASN A 166 9.81 5.93 4.81
N TYR A 167 10.38 6.99 4.20
CA TYR A 167 11.03 8.06 4.93
C TYR A 167 10.04 8.79 5.86
N SER A 168 8.85 9.15 5.35
CA SER A 168 7.83 9.83 6.14
C SER A 168 7.39 8.99 7.35
N MET A 169 7.13 7.69 7.15
CA MET A 169 6.76 6.78 8.24
C MET A 169 7.85 6.71 9.33
N VAL A 170 9.12 6.58 8.94
CA VAL A 170 10.24 6.55 9.91
C VAL A 170 10.41 7.89 10.60
N SER A 171 10.36 9.00 9.86
CA SER A 171 10.54 10.35 10.41
C SER A 171 9.46 10.72 11.42
N GLU A 172 8.24 10.19 11.23
CA GLU A 172 7.14 10.39 12.16
C GLU A 172 7.10 9.38 13.31
N GLY A 173 7.96 8.37 13.30
CA GLY A 173 7.99 7.31 14.32
C GLY A 173 6.76 6.40 14.29
N LEU A 174 6.29 6.10 13.08
CA LEU A 174 5.14 5.25 12.80
C LEU A 174 5.56 3.85 12.36
#